data_9e4c5bb9e956c6dbbbc9b4e8c64ec8cf
#
_entry.id   9e4c5bb9e956c6dbbbc9b4e8c64ec8cf
#
_cell.length_a   1.000
_cell.length_b   1.000
_cell.length_c   1.000
_cell.angle_alpha   90.00
_cell.angle_beta   90.00
_cell.angle_gamma   90.00
#
_symmetry.space_group_name_H-M   'P 1'
#
loop_
_entity.id
_entity.type
_entity.pdbx_description
1 polymer ?
#
loop_
_entity_poly.entity_id
_entity_poly.type
_entity_poly.pdbx_seq_one_letter_code
_entity_poly.pdbx_strand_id
1 'polypeptide(L)'
;EYDHVATPAEAYQSEADLEKEFIRLLQEQGYEYLPIHTETDLISNLKAQLEKLNHYHFTDNEWEQFFNTCIANKNDDIVAKTAKIQEDYIQVLKRDTGESQNIYLIDKTNIHNNFVQVINQYVEERGAHDTKYDVSILVTGLPLVHVELKRRGVQLKEAFNQINRYQRDSFWAGCGLYEYVQVFVISNGTNTKYYSNTTRSNHLKEQELGGRNKSKKTSNSFEFSSFWADSNNKVITDLLDFTKTFFSKHTLLNILTRYCVFTSEKMLMVMRPYQIAATERIIQRINVANNYKLYGSIKGGGYIWHTTGSGKTLTSFKTAQLASRLPYIDKVLFVVDRKDLDYQTMKEYNRFEEGAANGQALIHI
;
A
#
# COMPACT_ATOMS: atom_id res chain seq x y z
N GLU A 1 3.99 -6.37 23.43
CA GLU A 1 4.38 -4.99 23.83
C GLU A 1 5.65 -4.64 23.05
N TYR A 2 5.64 -3.48 22.41
CA TYR A 2 6.79 -2.98 21.68
C TYR A 2 7.70 -2.22 22.66
N ASP A 3 8.90 -2.72 22.88
CA ASP A 3 9.91 -2.04 23.71
C ASP A 3 10.63 -0.96 22.88
N HIS A 4 10.48 0.27 23.30
CA HIS A 4 11.14 1.41 22.68
C HIS A 4 12.65 1.30 22.85
N VAL A 5 13.39 1.11 21.75
CA VAL A 5 14.86 1.14 21.77
C VAL A 5 15.30 2.59 21.79
N ALA A 6 15.83 3.04 22.92
CA ALA A 6 16.46 4.35 23.00
C ALA A 6 17.73 4.33 22.15
N THR A 7 17.69 4.94 20.97
CA THR A 7 18.89 5.16 20.14
C THR A 7 19.70 6.35 20.70
N PRO A 8 21.04 6.24 20.77
CA PRO A 8 21.89 7.39 21.12
C PRO A 8 21.70 8.51 20.08
N ALA A 9 21.27 9.68 20.53
CA ALA A 9 20.80 10.78 19.67
C ALA A 9 21.89 11.53 18.89
N GLU A 10 23.17 11.18 18.96
CA GLU A 10 24.26 12.08 18.56
C GLU A 10 25.38 11.52 17.68
N ALA A 11 25.28 10.32 17.13
CA ALA A 11 26.28 9.87 16.18
C ALA A 11 25.91 10.35 14.76
N TYR A 12 26.81 11.07 14.10
CA TYR A 12 26.71 11.37 12.66
C TYR A 12 26.60 10.05 11.89
N GLN A 13 25.48 9.83 11.25
CA GLN A 13 25.21 8.66 10.40
C GLN A 13 25.02 9.14 8.96
N SER A 14 25.83 8.61 8.05
CA SER A 14 25.69 8.90 6.62
C SER A 14 24.40 8.26 6.05
N GLU A 15 23.94 8.71 4.89
CA GLU A 15 22.82 8.07 4.17
C GLU A 15 23.15 6.60 3.89
N ALA A 16 24.39 6.29 3.51
CA ALA A 16 24.83 4.92 3.23
C ALA A 16 24.84 4.02 4.48
N ASP A 17 25.19 4.55 5.66
CA ASP A 17 25.15 3.78 6.90
C ASP A 17 23.69 3.52 7.33
N LEU A 18 22.83 4.54 7.18
CA LEU A 18 21.41 4.42 7.46
C LEU A 18 20.74 3.38 6.54
N GLU A 19 21.09 3.38 5.25
CA GLU A 19 20.62 2.41 4.27
C GLU A 19 21.06 0.98 4.63
N LYS A 20 22.34 0.79 4.96
CA LYS A 20 22.88 -0.53 5.38
C LYS A 20 22.18 -1.05 6.63
N GLU A 21 21.98 -0.21 7.63
CA GLU A 21 21.29 -0.60 8.85
C GLU A 21 19.83 -0.95 8.60
N PHE A 22 19.13 -0.17 7.78
CA PHE A 22 17.76 -0.43 7.35
C PHE A 22 17.64 -1.79 6.64
N ILE A 23 18.53 -2.07 5.67
CA ILE A 23 18.53 -3.35 4.93
C ILE A 23 18.84 -4.52 5.89
N ARG A 24 19.80 -4.36 6.80
CA ARG A 24 20.12 -5.38 7.81
C ARG A 24 18.89 -5.74 8.67
N LEU A 25 18.14 -4.73 9.13
CA LEU A 25 16.92 -4.96 9.91
C LEU A 25 15.81 -5.65 9.10
N LEU A 26 15.70 -5.34 7.80
CA LEU A 26 14.76 -6.04 6.92
C LEU A 26 15.17 -7.51 6.76
N GLN A 27 16.46 -7.81 6.58
CA GLN A 27 16.95 -9.18 6.49
C GLN A 27 16.70 -9.97 7.79
N GLU A 28 16.87 -9.34 8.96
CA GLU A 28 16.52 -9.94 10.26
C GLU A 28 15.03 -10.27 10.39
N GLN A 29 14.18 -9.54 9.71
CA GLN A 29 12.74 -9.81 9.60
C GLN A 29 12.41 -10.79 8.46
N GLY A 30 13.45 -11.36 7.83
CA GLY A 30 13.33 -12.40 6.81
C GLY A 30 13.03 -11.87 5.41
N TYR A 31 13.39 -10.64 5.08
CA TYR A 31 13.46 -10.18 3.69
C TYR A 31 14.69 -10.77 3.01
N GLU A 32 14.53 -11.20 1.79
CA GLU A 32 15.64 -11.64 0.96
C GLU A 32 16.30 -10.42 0.31
N TYR A 33 17.57 -10.17 0.62
CA TYR A 33 18.33 -9.12 -0.07
C TYR A 33 18.84 -9.65 -1.40
N LEU A 34 18.63 -8.87 -2.47
CA LEU A 34 19.09 -9.18 -3.82
C LEU A 34 19.93 -8.04 -4.38
N PRO A 35 21.11 -8.34 -4.96
CA PRO A 35 21.94 -7.33 -5.62
C PRO A 35 21.43 -7.05 -7.05
N ILE A 36 20.22 -6.57 -7.17
CA ILE A 36 19.57 -6.21 -8.45
C ILE A 36 19.78 -4.73 -8.70
N HIS A 37 20.48 -4.41 -9.77
CA HIS A 37 20.79 -3.03 -10.17
C HIS A 37 20.31 -2.70 -11.58
N THR A 38 19.92 -3.68 -12.38
CA THR A 38 19.52 -3.53 -13.78
C THR A 38 18.07 -3.96 -14.00
N GLU A 39 17.44 -3.43 -15.05
CA GLU A 39 16.10 -3.81 -15.48
C GLU A 39 16.01 -5.28 -15.85
N THR A 40 17.03 -5.82 -16.53
CA THR A 40 17.08 -7.24 -16.93
C THR A 40 17.03 -8.18 -15.72
N ASP A 41 17.82 -7.87 -14.67
CA ASP A 41 17.83 -8.66 -13.44
C ASP A 41 16.48 -8.57 -12.71
N LEU A 42 15.88 -7.37 -12.70
CA LEU A 42 14.56 -7.15 -12.07
C LEU A 42 13.47 -7.95 -12.78
N ILE A 43 13.44 -7.96 -14.13
CA ILE A 43 12.49 -8.74 -14.94
C ILE A 43 12.72 -10.25 -14.73
N SER A 44 13.98 -10.69 -14.70
CA SER A 44 14.32 -12.11 -14.47
C SER A 44 13.86 -12.58 -13.09
N ASN A 45 14.07 -11.75 -12.06
CA ASN A 45 13.57 -12.04 -10.71
C ASN A 45 12.05 -12.08 -10.68
N LEU A 46 11.37 -11.12 -11.35
CA LEU A 46 9.89 -11.10 -11.42
C LEU A 46 9.35 -12.40 -12.03
N LYS A 47 9.93 -12.88 -13.15
CA LYS A 47 9.55 -14.16 -13.76
C LYS A 47 9.66 -15.29 -12.73
N ALA A 48 10.80 -15.42 -12.08
CA ALA A 48 11.05 -16.49 -11.11
C ALA A 48 10.09 -16.44 -9.91
N GLN A 49 9.76 -15.23 -9.40
CA GLN A 49 8.86 -15.09 -8.27
C GLN A 49 7.40 -15.38 -8.67
N LEU A 50 6.97 -14.98 -9.87
CA LEU A 50 5.63 -15.32 -10.38
C LEU A 50 5.49 -16.82 -10.63
N GLU A 51 6.50 -17.48 -11.20
CA GLU A 51 6.52 -18.94 -11.36
C GLU A 51 6.38 -19.66 -10.02
N LYS A 52 7.10 -19.18 -9.01
CA LYS A 52 7.07 -19.74 -7.65
C LYS A 52 5.72 -19.55 -6.98
N LEU A 53 5.11 -18.34 -7.06
CA LEU A 53 3.80 -18.06 -6.48
C LEU A 53 2.71 -18.91 -7.12
N ASN A 54 2.73 -19.05 -8.45
CA ASN A 54 1.68 -19.69 -9.23
C ASN A 54 1.93 -21.19 -9.46
N HIS A 55 3.04 -21.74 -9.00
CA HIS A 55 3.45 -23.12 -9.29
C HIS A 55 3.38 -23.46 -10.79
N TYR A 56 3.80 -22.50 -11.62
CA TYR A 56 3.70 -22.56 -13.08
C TYR A 56 5.00 -22.08 -13.72
N HIS A 57 5.52 -22.82 -14.71
CA HIS A 57 6.69 -22.44 -15.48
C HIS A 57 6.26 -21.89 -16.84
N PHE A 58 6.62 -20.65 -17.11
CA PHE A 58 6.38 -20.03 -18.41
C PHE A 58 7.36 -20.56 -19.45
N THR A 59 6.85 -20.87 -20.65
CA THR A 59 7.74 -20.91 -21.83
C THR A 59 8.28 -19.51 -22.11
N ASP A 60 9.32 -19.41 -22.92
CA ASP A 60 9.86 -18.08 -23.26
C ASP A 60 8.84 -17.24 -24.04
N ASN A 61 8.08 -17.87 -24.94
CA ASN A 61 7.02 -17.21 -25.70
C ASN A 61 5.86 -16.76 -24.78
N GLU A 62 5.40 -17.63 -23.88
CA GLU A 62 4.36 -17.28 -22.88
C GLU A 62 4.80 -16.13 -21.99
N TRP A 63 6.06 -16.16 -21.52
CA TRP A 63 6.60 -15.08 -20.69
C TRP A 63 6.66 -13.76 -21.44
N GLU A 64 7.23 -13.73 -22.66
CA GLU A 64 7.34 -12.52 -23.45
C GLU A 64 5.96 -11.90 -23.72
N GLN A 65 5.00 -12.73 -24.13
CA GLN A 65 3.63 -12.28 -24.37
C GLN A 65 2.99 -11.75 -23.07
N PHE A 66 3.05 -12.52 -21.97
CA PHE A 66 2.44 -12.14 -20.70
C PHE A 66 3.07 -10.86 -20.13
N PHE A 67 4.40 -10.78 -20.15
CA PHE A 67 5.11 -9.61 -19.69
C PHE A 67 4.70 -8.35 -20.45
N ASN A 68 4.71 -8.41 -21.78
CA ASN A 68 4.39 -7.23 -22.62
C ASN A 68 2.91 -6.84 -22.59
N THR A 69 1.99 -7.78 -22.41
CA THR A 69 0.55 -7.48 -22.43
C THR A 69 -0.03 -7.23 -21.04
N CYS A 70 0.39 -7.98 -20.03
CA CYS A 70 -0.21 -7.92 -18.69
C CYS A 70 0.63 -7.11 -17.68
N ILE A 71 1.97 -7.12 -17.79
CA ILE A 71 2.86 -6.49 -16.82
C ILE A 71 3.34 -5.13 -17.33
N ALA A 72 4.02 -5.11 -18.45
CA ALA A 72 4.70 -3.93 -19.02
C ALA A 72 3.95 -3.34 -20.22
N ASN A 73 2.62 -3.37 -20.19
CA ASN A 73 1.82 -2.77 -21.25
C ASN A 73 2.06 -1.26 -21.29
N LYS A 74 2.48 -0.76 -22.43
CA LYS A 74 2.84 0.66 -22.65
C LYS A 74 1.67 1.63 -22.49
N ASN A 75 0.43 1.12 -22.55
CA ASN A 75 -0.77 1.93 -22.36
C ASN A 75 -1.18 2.04 -20.88
N ASP A 76 -0.54 1.28 -20.01
CA ASP A 76 -0.86 1.28 -18.58
C ASP A 76 -0.02 2.33 -17.85
N ASP A 77 -0.69 3.32 -17.33
CA ASP A 77 -0.12 4.30 -16.40
C ASP A 77 -0.07 3.78 -14.95
N ILE A 78 0.42 4.60 -14.05
CA ILE A 78 0.47 4.30 -12.61
C ILE A 78 -0.90 3.93 -12.04
N VAL A 79 -1.99 4.50 -12.57
CA VAL A 79 -3.36 4.20 -12.11
C VAL A 79 -3.78 2.81 -12.54
N ALA A 80 -3.55 2.45 -13.80
CA ALA A 80 -3.83 1.12 -14.33
C ALA A 80 -3.02 0.03 -13.62
N LYS A 81 -1.72 0.27 -13.39
CA LYS A 81 -0.84 -0.65 -12.64
C LYS A 81 -1.25 -0.77 -11.16
N THR A 82 -1.72 0.33 -10.56
CA THR A 82 -2.30 0.27 -9.21
C THR A 82 -3.57 -0.58 -9.17
N ALA A 83 -4.46 -0.43 -10.15
CA ALA A 83 -5.66 -1.25 -10.27
C ALA A 83 -5.32 -2.75 -10.40
N LYS A 84 -4.29 -3.11 -11.18
CA LYS A 84 -3.81 -4.49 -11.30
C LYS A 84 -3.38 -5.10 -9.97
N ILE A 85 -2.84 -4.32 -9.04
CA ILE A 85 -2.50 -4.83 -7.71
C ILE A 85 -3.72 -4.83 -6.79
N GLN A 86 -4.57 -3.81 -6.86
CA GLN A 86 -5.65 -3.63 -5.88
C GLN A 86 -6.94 -4.36 -6.27
N GLU A 87 -7.29 -4.41 -7.54
CA GLU A 87 -8.55 -4.97 -8.06
C GLU A 87 -8.29 -6.22 -8.90
N ASP A 88 -7.47 -6.12 -9.95
CA ASP A 88 -7.28 -7.14 -10.99
C ASP A 88 -5.96 -7.91 -10.81
N TYR A 89 -5.68 -8.37 -9.59
CA TYR A 89 -4.43 -9.05 -9.26
C TYR A 89 -4.30 -10.47 -9.82
N ILE A 90 -5.34 -10.97 -10.50
CA ILE A 90 -5.34 -12.22 -11.24
C ILE A 90 -5.38 -11.88 -12.72
N GLN A 91 -4.29 -12.17 -13.43
CA GLN A 91 -4.17 -11.91 -14.87
C GLN A 91 -4.33 -13.21 -15.65
N VAL A 92 -4.84 -13.13 -16.87
CA VAL A 92 -5.05 -14.30 -17.72
C VAL A 92 -3.90 -14.46 -18.71
N LEU A 93 -3.17 -15.55 -18.59
CA LEU A 93 -2.16 -16.00 -19.55
C LEU A 93 -2.86 -16.86 -20.63
N LYS A 94 -2.58 -16.59 -21.90
CA LYS A 94 -2.87 -17.51 -22.99
C LYS A 94 -1.67 -18.42 -23.20
N ARG A 95 -1.85 -19.72 -22.96
CA ARG A 95 -0.80 -20.71 -23.09
C ARG A 95 -0.52 -21.03 -24.56
N ASP A 96 0.70 -21.48 -24.83
CA ASP A 96 1.08 -21.98 -26.15
C ASP A 96 0.19 -23.15 -26.63
N THR A 97 -0.45 -23.87 -25.71
CA THR A 97 -1.43 -24.92 -25.99
C THR A 97 -2.80 -24.38 -26.43
N GLY A 98 -3.05 -23.07 -26.34
CA GLY A 98 -4.34 -22.44 -26.61
C GLY A 98 -5.26 -22.35 -25.38
N GLU A 99 -4.91 -22.96 -24.26
CA GLU A 99 -5.65 -22.87 -23.00
C GLU A 99 -5.38 -21.56 -22.28
N SER A 100 -6.25 -21.18 -21.35
CA SER A 100 -6.05 -20.03 -20.48
C SER A 100 -5.61 -20.46 -19.08
N GLN A 101 -4.64 -19.75 -18.51
CA GLN A 101 -4.14 -19.96 -17.15
C GLN A 101 -4.25 -18.65 -16.34
N ASN A 102 -4.79 -18.74 -15.13
CA ASN A 102 -4.79 -17.61 -14.20
C ASN A 102 -3.43 -17.46 -13.54
N ILE A 103 -2.87 -16.27 -13.59
CA ILE A 103 -1.59 -15.91 -12.97
C ILE A 103 -1.85 -14.83 -11.92
N TYR A 104 -1.55 -15.15 -10.69
CA TYR A 104 -1.66 -14.23 -9.55
C TYR A 104 -0.41 -13.35 -9.50
N LEU A 105 -0.59 -12.04 -9.52
CA LEU A 105 0.49 -11.07 -9.29
C LEU A 105 0.84 -10.94 -7.80
N ILE A 106 -0.18 -11.11 -6.96
CA ILE A 106 -0.07 -11.10 -5.50
C ILE A 106 -1.16 -12.01 -4.92
N ASP A 107 -0.87 -12.77 -3.87
CA ASP A 107 -1.87 -13.55 -3.14
C ASP A 107 -2.49 -12.72 -2.02
N LYS A 108 -3.77 -12.33 -2.19
CA LYS A 108 -4.54 -11.59 -1.18
C LYS A 108 -5.29 -12.49 -0.21
N THR A 109 -5.39 -13.76 -0.51
CA THR A 109 -6.08 -14.75 0.34
C THR A 109 -5.14 -15.27 1.41
N ASN A 110 -4.01 -15.81 1.02
CA ASN A 110 -2.94 -16.20 1.93
C ASN A 110 -1.72 -15.28 1.71
N ILE A 111 -1.71 -14.18 2.46
CA ILE A 111 -0.69 -13.14 2.29
C ILE A 111 0.75 -13.65 2.50
N HIS A 112 0.92 -14.74 3.26
CA HIS A 112 2.24 -15.32 3.53
C HIS A 112 2.81 -16.12 2.36
N ASN A 113 2.04 -16.38 1.30
CA ASN A 113 2.54 -16.95 0.05
C ASN A 113 3.36 -15.94 -0.75
N ASN A 114 3.21 -14.64 -0.45
CA ASN A 114 3.96 -13.59 -1.14
C ASN A 114 5.40 -13.54 -0.62
N PHE A 115 6.35 -13.57 -1.56
CA PHE A 115 7.77 -13.43 -1.26
C PHE A 115 8.12 -11.95 -1.14
N VAL A 116 8.80 -11.57 -0.06
CA VAL A 116 9.26 -10.20 0.16
C VAL A 116 10.77 -10.14 0.04
N GLN A 117 11.23 -9.23 -0.80
CA GLN A 117 12.64 -9.04 -1.14
C GLN A 117 12.99 -7.57 -0.99
N VAL A 118 14.25 -7.27 -0.78
CA VAL A 118 14.77 -5.90 -0.72
C VAL A 118 15.92 -5.76 -1.70
N ILE A 119 15.87 -4.68 -2.48
CA ILE A 119 16.94 -4.25 -3.39
C ILE A 119 17.30 -2.81 -3.06
N ASN A 120 18.52 -2.41 -3.39
CA ASN A 120 18.96 -1.04 -3.22
C ASN A 120 19.79 -0.57 -4.41
N GLN A 121 19.90 0.76 -4.53
CA GLN A 121 20.75 1.41 -5.51
C GLN A 121 20.47 0.94 -6.96
N TYR A 122 19.18 0.65 -7.26
CA TYR A 122 18.75 0.34 -8.62
C TYR A 122 18.98 1.53 -9.54
N VAL A 123 19.54 1.28 -10.72
CA VAL A 123 19.86 2.32 -11.71
C VAL A 123 18.86 2.29 -12.84
N GLU A 124 18.17 3.42 -13.07
CA GLU A 124 17.32 3.63 -14.25
C GLU A 124 18.05 4.54 -15.25
N GLU A 125 18.48 3.95 -16.35
CA GLU A 125 19.28 4.62 -17.40
C GLU A 125 18.42 5.20 -18.52
N ARG A 126 17.15 4.78 -18.63
CA ARG A 126 16.24 5.14 -19.74
C ARG A 126 15.32 6.32 -19.43
N GLY A 127 15.44 6.91 -18.25
CA GLY A 127 14.69 8.10 -17.85
C GLY A 127 15.22 9.39 -18.49
N ALA A 128 14.69 10.51 -18.06
CA ALA A 128 15.17 11.82 -18.49
C ALA A 128 16.65 12.06 -18.09
N HIS A 129 17.09 11.41 -17.02
CA HIS A 129 18.47 11.38 -16.52
C HIS A 129 18.71 10.04 -15.85
N ASP A 130 19.96 9.59 -15.79
CA ASP A 130 20.35 8.44 -15.00
C ASP A 130 19.96 8.68 -13.55
N THR A 131 19.12 7.80 -13.03
CA THR A 131 18.53 7.95 -11.70
C THR A 131 18.82 6.71 -10.87
N LYS A 132 19.24 6.94 -9.63
CA LYS A 132 19.55 5.89 -8.69
C LYS A 132 18.53 5.92 -7.55
N TYR A 133 17.86 4.79 -7.32
CA TYR A 133 16.83 4.67 -6.29
C TYR A 133 17.43 4.08 -5.02
N ASP A 134 17.14 4.65 -3.85
CA ASP A 134 17.76 4.23 -2.60
C ASP A 134 17.39 2.78 -2.26
N VAL A 135 16.20 2.52 -1.76
CA VAL A 135 15.77 1.15 -1.40
C VAL A 135 14.39 0.87 -1.97
N SER A 136 14.19 -0.31 -2.50
CA SER A 136 12.88 -0.78 -2.96
C SER A 136 12.55 -2.14 -2.36
N ILE A 137 11.30 -2.30 -1.93
CA ILE A 137 10.76 -3.56 -1.44
C ILE A 137 9.98 -4.20 -2.57
N LEU A 138 10.39 -5.40 -2.94
CA LEU A 138 9.69 -6.22 -3.91
C LEU A 138 8.75 -7.19 -3.18
N VAL A 139 7.53 -7.29 -3.68
CA VAL A 139 6.58 -8.32 -3.25
C VAL A 139 6.27 -9.18 -4.47
N THR A 140 6.60 -10.45 -4.38
CA THR A 140 6.49 -11.38 -5.52
C THR A 140 7.20 -10.83 -6.79
N GLY A 141 8.36 -10.19 -6.59
CA GLY A 141 9.19 -9.61 -7.65
C GLY A 141 8.76 -8.23 -8.16
N LEU A 142 7.56 -7.74 -7.82
CA LEU A 142 7.09 -6.40 -8.19
C LEU A 142 7.51 -5.35 -7.15
N PRO A 143 8.07 -4.19 -7.54
CA PRO A 143 8.43 -3.11 -6.63
C PRO A 143 7.15 -2.42 -6.12
N LEU A 144 6.65 -2.84 -4.95
CA LEU A 144 5.42 -2.31 -4.38
C LEU A 144 5.64 -1.21 -3.34
N VAL A 145 6.85 -1.11 -2.77
CA VAL A 145 7.21 -0.01 -1.87
C VAL A 145 8.57 0.56 -2.26
N HIS A 146 8.64 1.87 -2.29
CA HIS A 146 9.91 2.58 -2.49
C HIS A 146 10.21 3.45 -1.27
N VAL A 147 11.45 3.39 -0.81
CA VAL A 147 11.96 4.09 0.39
C VAL A 147 13.06 5.04 -0.02
N GLU A 148 12.86 6.31 0.28
CA GLU A 148 13.86 7.36 0.06
C GLU A 148 14.45 7.81 1.40
N LEU A 149 15.75 7.74 1.50
CA LEU A 149 16.50 8.03 2.71
C LEU A 149 17.26 9.35 2.59
N LYS A 150 17.33 10.06 3.68
CA LYS A 150 18.21 11.23 3.85
C LYS A 150 18.96 11.11 5.17
N ARG A 151 20.14 11.69 5.24
CA ARG A 151 20.92 11.73 6.47
C ARG A 151 20.16 12.47 7.59
N ARG A 152 20.46 12.15 8.82
CA ARG A 152 19.94 12.88 10.00
C ARG A 152 20.20 14.37 9.88
N GLY A 153 19.23 15.19 10.30
CA GLY A 153 19.28 16.65 10.22
C GLY A 153 18.80 17.26 8.90
N VAL A 154 18.63 16.48 7.83
CA VAL A 154 18.02 16.93 6.58
C VAL A 154 16.50 16.95 6.72
N GLN A 155 15.86 17.95 6.10
CA GLN A 155 14.40 18.04 6.13
C GLN A 155 13.77 16.87 5.35
N LEU A 156 12.79 16.22 5.94
CA LEU A 156 12.08 15.09 5.33
C LEU A 156 11.42 15.45 3.98
N LYS A 157 11.10 16.73 3.79
CA LYS A 157 10.54 17.24 2.53
C LYS A 157 11.50 17.10 1.34
N GLU A 158 12.80 16.99 1.56
CA GLU A 158 13.77 16.76 0.49
C GLU A 158 13.63 15.35 -0.10
N ALA A 159 13.46 14.31 0.75
CA ALA A 159 13.16 12.95 0.30
C ALA A 159 11.84 12.90 -0.48
N PHE A 160 10.82 13.60 0.01
CA PHE A 160 9.54 13.72 -0.69
C PHE A 160 9.70 14.36 -2.07
N ASN A 161 10.46 15.45 -2.18
CA ASN A 161 10.71 16.12 -3.46
C ASN A 161 11.53 15.24 -4.42
N GLN A 162 12.39 14.37 -3.90
CA GLN A 162 13.19 13.46 -4.71
C GLN A 162 12.31 12.37 -5.35
N ILE A 163 11.45 11.71 -4.57
CA ILE A 163 10.45 10.79 -5.14
C ILE A 163 9.57 11.49 -6.16
N ASN A 164 9.23 12.75 -5.93
CA ASN A 164 8.48 13.55 -6.86
C ASN A 164 9.19 13.73 -8.21
N ARG A 165 10.51 13.89 -8.20
CA ARG A 165 11.31 13.92 -9.44
C ARG A 165 11.32 12.56 -10.12
N TYR A 166 11.51 11.47 -9.37
CA TYR A 166 11.50 10.11 -9.92
C TYR A 166 10.19 9.78 -10.64
N GLN A 167 9.04 10.10 -10.04
CA GLN A 167 7.74 9.87 -10.66
C GLN A 167 7.55 10.66 -11.96
N ARG A 168 8.13 11.86 -12.04
CA ARG A 168 8.07 12.69 -13.25
C ARG A 168 9.06 12.22 -14.32
N ASP A 169 10.26 11.84 -13.91
CA ASP A 169 11.41 11.78 -14.79
C ASP A 169 11.87 10.35 -15.11
N SER A 170 11.53 9.33 -14.29
CA SER A 170 12.13 8.01 -14.44
C SER A 170 11.26 6.79 -14.12
N PHE A 171 10.26 6.83 -13.25
CA PHE A 171 9.48 5.64 -12.88
C PHE A 171 8.71 4.99 -14.03
N TRP A 172 8.35 5.77 -15.04
CA TRP A 172 7.69 5.30 -16.26
C TRP A 172 8.67 4.73 -17.31
N ALA A 173 9.99 4.95 -17.11
CA ALA A 173 11.01 4.58 -18.07
C ALA A 173 11.18 3.05 -18.17
N GLY A 174 11.85 2.62 -19.21
CA GLY A 174 12.08 1.21 -19.47
C GLY A 174 10.78 0.44 -19.65
N CYS A 175 10.59 -0.61 -18.86
CA CYS A 175 9.35 -1.39 -18.83
C CYS A 175 8.30 -0.82 -17.83
N GLY A 176 8.60 0.28 -17.15
CA GLY A 176 7.70 0.96 -16.21
C GLY A 176 7.34 0.14 -14.98
N LEU A 177 8.19 -0.79 -14.53
CA LEU A 177 7.92 -1.59 -13.33
C LEU A 177 7.81 -0.73 -12.07
N TYR A 178 8.50 0.38 -11.98
CA TYR A 178 8.41 1.29 -10.82
C TYR A 178 7.07 2.03 -10.71
N GLU A 179 6.24 2.02 -11.74
CA GLU A 179 4.86 2.51 -11.64
C GLU A 179 3.94 1.57 -10.85
N TYR A 180 4.39 0.34 -10.53
CA TYR A 180 3.69 -0.56 -9.60
C TYR A 180 3.83 -0.17 -8.13
N VAL A 181 4.73 0.75 -7.78
CA VAL A 181 4.90 1.19 -6.39
C VAL A 181 3.59 1.73 -5.83
N GLN A 182 3.11 1.10 -4.77
CA GLN A 182 1.85 1.43 -4.10
C GLN A 182 2.05 2.43 -2.97
N VAL A 183 3.15 2.29 -2.24
CA VAL A 183 3.45 3.05 -1.04
C VAL A 183 4.86 3.62 -1.13
N PHE A 184 4.97 4.90 -0.84
CA PHE A 184 6.23 5.58 -0.65
C PHE A 184 6.53 5.76 0.83
N VAL A 185 7.77 5.54 1.22
CA VAL A 185 8.28 5.82 2.56
C VAL A 185 9.42 6.81 2.44
N ILE A 186 9.41 7.84 3.26
CA ILE A 186 10.44 8.86 3.32
C ILE A 186 11.00 8.94 4.74
N SER A 187 12.32 8.94 4.88
CA SER A 187 12.97 8.99 6.19
C SER A 187 14.26 9.81 6.17
N ASN A 188 14.51 10.46 7.30
CA ASN A 188 15.82 11.03 7.62
C ASN A 188 16.44 10.37 8.86
N GLY A 189 16.05 9.14 9.17
CA GLY A 189 16.47 8.41 10.34
C GLY A 189 15.70 8.79 11.62
N THR A 190 15.45 10.07 11.85
CA THR A 190 14.73 10.58 13.04
C THR A 190 13.23 10.64 12.81
N ASN A 191 12.82 11.01 11.61
CA ASN A 191 11.41 11.09 11.21
C ASN A 191 11.18 10.22 9.98
N THR A 192 10.15 9.40 10.04
CA THR A 192 9.73 8.50 8.96
C THR A 192 8.24 8.67 8.71
N LYS A 193 7.88 8.87 7.46
CA LYS A 193 6.49 9.01 7.01
C LYS A 193 6.23 8.14 5.80
N TYR A 194 4.98 7.80 5.56
CA TYR A 194 4.53 7.07 4.37
C TYR A 194 3.33 7.72 3.71
N TYR A 195 3.14 7.47 2.43
CA TYR A 195 2.00 7.95 1.64
C TYR A 195 1.79 7.06 0.40
N SER A 196 0.59 7.14 -0.20
CA SER A 196 0.27 6.36 -1.39
C SER A 196 0.78 7.02 -2.68
N ASN A 197 0.92 6.22 -3.74
CA ASN A 197 1.37 6.68 -5.05
C ASN A 197 0.40 7.67 -5.72
N THR A 198 -0.91 7.51 -5.53
CA THR A 198 -1.93 8.33 -6.21
C THR A 198 -2.15 9.70 -5.55
N THR A 199 -1.73 9.86 -4.30
CA THR A 199 -1.76 11.16 -3.61
C THR A 199 -1.07 12.24 -4.44
N ARG A 200 0.01 11.88 -5.13
CA ARG A 200 0.74 12.81 -5.98
C ARG A 200 0.16 13.03 -7.35
N SER A 201 -0.34 11.99 -8.03
CA SER A 201 -0.88 12.16 -9.39
C SER A 201 -2.03 13.18 -9.41
N ASN A 202 -2.83 13.21 -8.36
CA ASN A 202 -3.87 14.22 -8.18
C ASN A 202 -3.28 15.62 -7.96
N HIS A 203 -2.19 15.74 -7.22
CA HIS A 203 -1.53 17.03 -7.02
C HIS A 203 -0.93 17.58 -8.33
N LEU A 204 -0.38 16.75 -9.19
CA LEU A 204 0.13 17.16 -10.50
C LEU A 204 -1.01 17.60 -11.43
N LYS A 205 -2.12 16.85 -11.50
CA LYS A 205 -3.31 17.24 -12.26
C LYS A 205 -3.90 18.57 -11.76
N GLU A 206 -3.92 18.81 -10.45
CA GLU A 206 -4.35 20.10 -9.88
C GLU A 206 -3.40 21.25 -10.24
N GLN A 207 -2.07 20.99 -10.30
CA GLN A 207 -1.11 22.00 -10.74
C GLN A 207 -1.23 22.35 -12.22
N GLU A 208 -1.51 21.36 -13.08
CA GLU A 208 -1.71 21.54 -14.51
C GLU A 208 -3.02 22.29 -14.82
N LEU A 209 -4.10 21.98 -14.10
CA LEU A 209 -5.40 22.65 -14.21
C LEU A 209 -5.40 24.06 -13.61
N GLY A 210 -4.49 24.38 -12.71
CA GLY A 210 -4.39 25.64 -11.97
C GLY A 210 -3.63 26.77 -12.68
N GLY A 211 -3.49 26.75 -14.01
CA GLY A 211 -2.85 27.80 -14.79
C GLY A 211 -3.51 29.16 -14.63
N ARG A 212 -2.94 30.06 -13.82
CA ARG A 212 -3.10 31.52 -13.66
C ARG A 212 -3.41 32.04 -12.26
N ASN A 213 -3.90 31.27 -11.32
CA ASN A 213 -4.10 31.76 -9.94
C ASN A 213 -3.05 31.22 -8.97
N LYS A 214 -1.89 31.88 -8.94
CA LYS A 214 -0.78 31.58 -8.03
C LYS A 214 -1.05 31.83 -6.53
N SER A 215 -2.24 32.29 -6.16
CA SER A 215 -2.55 32.75 -4.79
C SER A 215 -3.14 31.68 -3.86
N LYS A 216 -3.44 30.46 -4.32
CA LYS A 216 -3.90 29.35 -3.47
C LYS A 216 -3.12 28.07 -3.77
N LYS A 217 -1.83 28.03 -3.41
CA LYS A 217 -1.10 26.78 -3.22
C LYS A 217 -1.56 26.12 -1.92
N THR A 218 -2.72 25.50 -1.91
CA THR A 218 -3.27 24.88 -0.70
C THR A 218 -3.15 23.38 -0.65
N SER A 219 -2.70 22.70 -1.69
CA SER A 219 -2.41 21.27 -1.61
C SER A 219 -0.90 21.02 -1.55
N ASN A 220 -0.34 21.09 -0.34
CA ASN A 220 0.96 20.55 -0.10
C ASN A 220 0.81 19.04 0.05
N SER A 221 1.09 18.27 -1.01
CA SER A 221 0.96 16.81 -0.99
C SER A 221 1.80 16.15 0.12
N PHE A 222 2.83 16.84 0.63
CA PHE A 222 3.56 16.43 1.82
C PHE A 222 2.68 16.37 3.08
N GLU A 223 1.64 17.18 3.18
CA GLU A 223 0.68 17.15 4.29
C GLU A 223 -0.18 15.88 4.31
N PHE A 224 -0.32 15.19 3.18
CA PHE A 224 -1.00 13.90 3.10
C PHE A 224 -0.12 12.71 3.54
N SER A 225 1.17 12.94 3.80
CA SER A 225 2.03 11.92 4.36
C SER A 225 1.70 11.69 5.84
N SER A 226 1.68 10.43 6.25
CA SER A 226 1.30 10.01 7.60
C SER A 226 2.48 9.44 8.37
N PHE A 227 2.54 9.68 9.68
CA PHE A 227 3.37 8.90 10.58
C PHE A 227 2.73 7.55 10.85
N TRP A 228 3.56 6.55 11.11
CA TRP A 228 3.12 5.29 11.68
C TRP A 228 2.87 5.45 13.18
N ALA A 229 2.07 4.57 13.76
CA ALA A 229 1.82 4.55 15.19
C ALA A 229 1.54 3.12 15.68
N ASP A 230 1.74 2.88 16.96
CA ASP A 230 1.38 1.63 17.61
C ASP A 230 -0.15 1.50 17.83
N SER A 231 -0.57 0.38 18.42
CA SER A 231 -1.98 0.08 18.70
C SER A 231 -2.63 1.04 19.74
N ASN A 232 -1.83 1.82 20.46
CA ASN A 232 -2.28 2.85 21.39
C ASN A 232 -2.23 4.25 20.78
N ASN A 233 -1.98 4.33 19.47
CA ASN A 233 -1.85 5.59 18.70
C ASN A 233 -0.63 6.43 19.14
N LYS A 234 0.39 5.81 19.74
CA LYS A 234 1.68 6.46 19.98
C LYS A 234 2.47 6.50 18.67
N VAL A 235 2.85 7.69 18.26
CA VAL A 235 3.55 7.92 16.99
C VAL A 235 4.96 7.30 17.05
N ILE A 236 5.32 6.59 15.97
CA ILE A 236 6.64 5.99 15.74
C ILE A 236 7.32 6.82 14.66
N THR A 237 8.33 7.57 15.02
CA THR A 237 9.04 8.48 14.11
C THR A 237 10.37 7.91 13.63
N ASP A 238 11.12 7.27 14.52
CA ASP A 238 12.44 6.72 14.21
C ASP A 238 12.38 5.61 13.16
N LEU A 239 13.34 5.58 12.22
CA LEU A 239 13.37 4.62 11.12
C LEU A 239 13.52 3.18 11.61
N LEU A 240 14.32 2.93 12.65
CA LEU A 240 14.56 1.56 13.13
C LEU A 240 13.29 0.98 13.75
N ASP A 241 12.60 1.78 14.54
CA ASP A 241 11.33 1.39 15.16
C ASP A 241 10.21 1.27 14.12
N PHE A 242 10.19 2.18 13.14
CA PHE A 242 9.30 2.08 11.98
C PHE A 242 9.56 0.77 11.21
N THR A 243 10.83 0.41 11.00
CA THR A 243 11.22 -0.81 10.29
C THR A 243 10.72 -2.06 11.01
N LYS A 244 10.88 -2.12 12.34
CA LYS A 244 10.44 -3.27 13.14
C LYS A 244 8.92 -3.44 13.18
N THR A 245 8.17 -2.39 12.94
CA THR A 245 6.70 -2.38 13.07
C THR A 245 6.00 -2.34 11.71
N PHE A 246 6.20 -1.29 10.92
CA PHE A 246 5.58 -1.12 9.60
C PHE A 246 6.07 -2.18 8.60
N PHE A 247 7.39 -2.41 8.58
CA PHE A 247 8.01 -3.39 7.68
C PHE A 247 8.07 -4.80 8.25
N SER A 248 7.42 -5.11 9.38
CA SER A 248 7.21 -6.53 9.69
C SER A 248 6.44 -7.16 8.52
N LYS A 249 6.86 -8.34 8.04
CA LYS A 249 6.24 -8.99 6.86
C LYS A 249 4.71 -9.03 6.95
N HIS A 250 4.21 -9.42 8.12
CA HIS A 250 2.78 -9.50 8.36
C HIS A 250 2.10 -8.14 8.20
N THR A 251 2.66 -7.08 8.80
CA THR A 251 2.08 -5.73 8.74
C THR A 251 2.13 -5.18 7.32
N LEU A 252 3.28 -5.24 6.66
CA LEU A 252 3.43 -4.72 5.30
C LEU A 252 2.48 -5.42 4.31
N LEU A 253 2.43 -6.75 4.35
CA LEU A 253 1.56 -7.52 3.47
C LEU A 253 0.09 -7.22 3.74
N ASN A 254 -0.33 -7.08 5.00
CA ASN A 254 -1.69 -6.64 5.33
C ASN A 254 -1.99 -5.22 4.84
N ILE A 255 -1.06 -4.27 4.98
CA ILE A 255 -1.24 -2.92 4.46
C ILE A 255 -1.52 -2.99 2.96
N LEU A 256 -0.68 -3.68 2.18
CA LEU A 256 -0.79 -3.75 0.73
C LEU A 256 -2.03 -4.51 0.25
N THR A 257 -2.44 -5.57 0.96
CA THR A 257 -3.52 -6.47 0.50
C THR A 257 -4.89 -6.18 1.12
N ARG A 258 -4.93 -5.60 2.32
CA ARG A 258 -6.16 -5.41 3.11
C ARG A 258 -6.45 -3.95 3.45
N TYR A 259 -5.42 -3.16 3.80
CA TYR A 259 -5.61 -1.81 4.34
C TYR A 259 -5.30 -0.70 3.35
N CYS A 260 -5.16 -1.04 2.08
CA CYS A 260 -5.34 -0.11 0.98
C CYS A 260 -6.78 -0.15 0.47
N VAL A 261 -7.29 1.01 0.05
CA VAL A 261 -8.58 1.16 -0.63
C VAL A 261 -8.34 1.92 -1.92
N PHE A 262 -8.59 1.28 -3.05
CA PHE A 262 -8.53 1.92 -4.35
C PHE A 262 -9.93 2.39 -4.72
N THR A 263 -10.12 3.69 -4.75
CA THR A 263 -11.45 4.31 -4.87
C THR A 263 -11.98 4.27 -6.31
N SER A 264 -13.29 4.45 -6.50
CA SER A 264 -13.91 4.62 -7.83
C SER A 264 -13.36 5.83 -8.59
N GLU A 265 -12.82 6.83 -7.87
CA GLU A 265 -12.11 7.98 -8.44
C GLU A 265 -10.65 7.67 -8.81
N LYS A 266 -10.26 6.38 -8.73
CA LYS A 266 -8.91 5.89 -9.05
C LYS A 266 -7.81 6.47 -8.14
N MET A 267 -8.12 6.63 -6.87
CA MET A 267 -7.17 7.03 -5.83
C MET A 267 -6.85 5.88 -4.90
N LEU A 268 -5.58 5.63 -4.66
CA LEU A 268 -5.15 4.69 -3.64
C LEU A 268 -5.08 5.38 -2.27
N MET A 269 -5.87 4.91 -1.34
CA MET A 269 -5.86 5.35 0.05
C MET A 269 -5.21 4.28 0.92
N VAL A 270 -4.19 4.63 1.69
CA VAL A 270 -3.61 3.76 2.71
C VAL A 270 -4.22 4.13 4.06
N MET A 271 -4.83 3.17 4.74
CA MET A 271 -5.45 3.42 6.04
C MET A 271 -4.42 3.88 7.08
N ARG A 272 -4.84 4.77 7.95
CA ARG A 272 -4.01 5.25 9.07
C ARG A 272 -3.94 4.20 10.19
N PRO A 273 -2.88 4.19 11.01
CA PRO A 273 -2.70 3.18 12.06
C PRO A 273 -3.89 2.99 12.98
N TYR A 274 -4.49 4.06 13.46
CA TYR A 274 -5.66 4.00 14.35
C TYR A 274 -6.91 3.44 13.65
N GLN A 275 -7.06 3.64 12.32
CA GLN A 275 -8.15 3.05 11.54
C GLN A 275 -7.94 1.54 11.39
N ILE A 276 -6.70 1.11 11.13
CA ILE A 276 -6.32 -0.30 11.08
C ILE A 276 -6.59 -0.96 12.43
N ALA A 277 -6.08 -0.36 13.52
CA ALA A 277 -6.29 -0.88 14.87
C ALA A 277 -7.78 -1.01 15.25
N ALA A 278 -8.59 -0.02 14.87
CA ALA A 278 -10.04 -0.07 15.07
C ALA A 278 -10.69 -1.22 14.29
N THR A 279 -10.35 -1.35 13.00
CA THR A 279 -10.86 -2.43 12.13
C THR A 279 -10.48 -3.80 12.68
N GLU A 280 -9.23 -4.02 13.04
CA GLU A 280 -8.75 -5.28 13.62
C GLU A 280 -9.48 -5.64 14.93
N ARG A 281 -9.65 -4.67 15.81
CA ARG A 281 -10.37 -4.88 17.08
C ARG A 281 -11.85 -5.24 16.86
N ILE A 282 -12.50 -4.64 15.88
CA ILE A 282 -13.89 -4.98 15.51
C ILE A 282 -13.95 -6.41 14.96
N ILE A 283 -13.11 -6.75 14.00
CA ILE A 283 -13.06 -8.10 13.41
C ILE A 283 -12.75 -9.15 14.48
N GLN A 284 -11.79 -8.87 15.36
CA GLN A 284 -11.50 -9.75 16.51
C GLN A 284 -12.72 -9.91 17.42
N ARG A 285 -13.46 -8.82 17.73
CA ARG A 285 -14.67 -8.89 18.55
C ARG A 285 -15.76 -9.73 17.88
N ILE A 286 -15.94 -9.61 16.57
CA ILE A 286 -16.87 -10.43 15.80
C ILE A 286 -16.49 -11.91 15.90
N ASN A 287 -15.21 -12.25 15.72
CA ASN A 287 -14.72 -13.63 15.87
C ASN A 287 -14.96 -14.18 17.28
N VAL A 288 -14.66 -13.40 18.33
CA VAL A 288 -14.93 -13.78 19.72
C VAL A 288 -16.42 -14.00 19.97
N ALA A 289 -17.27 -13.08 19.49
CA ALA A 289 -18.72 -13.19 19.63
C ALA A 289 -19.26 -14.46 18.94
N ASN A 290 -18.75 -14.79 17.76
CA ASN A 290 -19.12 -16.02 17.06
C ASN A 290 -18.66 -17.29 17.83
N ASN A 291 -17.40 -17.32 18.27
CA ASN A 291 -16.82 -18.49 18.94
C ASN A 291 -17.51 -18.81 20.26
N TYR A 292 -17.87 -17.78 21.04
CA TYR A 292 -18.54 -17.92 22.32
C TYR A 292 -20.08 -17.81 22.24
N LYS A 293 -20.66 -17.75 21.03
CA LYS A 293 -22.11 -17.64 20.80
C LYS A 293 -22.77 -16.48 21.54
N LEU A 294 -22.11 -15.34 21.60
CA LEU A 294 -22.56 -14.13 22.32
C LEU A 294 -23.57 -13.29 21.51
N TYR A 295 -24.32 -13.93 20.65
CA TYR A 295 -25.27 -13.29 19.75
C TYR A 295 -26.38 -12.55 20.51
N GLY A 296 -26.74 -11.34 20.03
CA GLY A 296 -27.79 -10.52 20.62
C GLY A 296 -27.50 -10.00 22.04
N SER A 297 -26.28 -10.16 22.53
CA SER A 297 -25.87 -9.70 23.85
C SER A 297 -24.89 -8.51 23.79
N ILE A 298 -24.92 -7.64 24.81
CA ILE A 298 -23.97 -6.55 24.97
C ILE A 298 -22.52 -7.06 25.00
N LYS A 299 -22.30 -8.26 25.54
CA LYS A 299 -20.98 -8.89 25.63
C LYS A 299 -20.39 -9.24 24.25
N GLY A 300 -21.22 -9.45 23.23
CA GLY A 300 -20.79 -9.68 21.85
C GLY A 300 -20.46 -8.43 21.10
N GLY A 301 -20.89 -7.26 21.58
CA GLY A 301 -20.69 -5.96 20.97
C GLY A 301 -19.47 -5.20 21.47
N GLY A 302 -19.41 -3.92 21.10
CA GLY A 302 -18.37 -2.98 21.51
C GLY A 302 -18.64 -1.59 20.95
N TYR A 303 -17.72 -0.68 21.20
CA TYR A 303 -17.76 0.67 20.62
C TYR A 303 -16.36 1.13 20.21
N ILE A 304 -16.31 2.04 19.24
CA ILE A 304 -15.09 2.71 18.78
C ILE A 304 -15.28 4.21 18.96
N TRP A 305 -14.34 4.82 19.66
CA TRP A 305 -14.33 6.27 19.85
C TRP A 305 -13.40 6.93 18.85
N HIS A 306 -13.99 7.64 17.88
CA HIS A 306 -13.27 8.40 16.88
C HIS A 306 -13.72 9.87 16.91
N THR A 307 -12.78 10.80 16.77
CA THR A 307 -13.09 12.22 16.65
C THR A 307 -13.73 12.54 15.28
N THR A 308 -14.37 13.71 15.17
CA THR A 308 -14.88 14.21 13.89
C THR A 308 -13.73 14.39 12.91
N GLY A 309 -13.91 14.02 11.63
CA GLY A 309 -12.88 14.13 10.60
C GLY A 309 -11.78 13.05 10.62
N SER A 310 -11.82 12.09 11.56
CA SER A 310 -10.84 11.01 11.64
C SER A 310 -11.01 9.89 10.60
N GLY A 311 -12.01 9.99 9.70
CA GLY A 311 -12.27 8.97 8.69
C GLY A 311 -13.04 7.76 9.21
N LYS A 312 -14.01 7.98 10.10
CA LYS A 312 -14.92 6.93 10.59
C LYS A 312 -15.57 6.13 9.47
N THR A 313 -15.98 6.82 8.41
CA THR A 313 -16.62 6.21 7.23
C THR A 313 -15.71 5.21 6.54
N LEU A 314 -14.42 5.52 6.36
CA LEU A 314 -13.45 4.59 5.79
C LEU A 314 -13.22 3.39 6.72
N THR A 315 -13.14 3.61 8.03
CA THR A 315 -12.99 2.53 9.01
C THR A 315 -14.20 1.60 8.99
N SER A 316 -15.42 2.14 9.00
CA SER A 316 -16.66 1.34 8.98
C SER A 316 -16.84 0.59 7.65
N PHE A 317 -16.56 1.24 6.52
CA PHE A 317 -16.55 0.61 5.20
C PHE A 317 -15.60 -0.59 5.16
N LYS A 318 -14.34 -0.39 5.56
CA LYS A 318 -13.33 -1.45 5.52
C LYS A 318 -13.66 -2.59 6.47
N THR A 319 -14.19 -2.27 7.64
CA THR A 319 -14.66 -3.28 8.59
C THR A 319 -15.81 -4.09 7.99
N ALA A 320 -16.80 -3.44 7.37
CA ALA A 320 -17.91 -4.12 6.71
C ALA A 320 -17.43 -5.04 5.57
N GLN A 321 -16.52 -4.54 4.72
CA GLN A 321 -15.92 -5.31 3.63
C GLN A 321 -15.17 -6.55 4.12
N LEU A 322 -14.40 -6.44 5.21
CA LEU A 322 -13.68 -7.58 5.79
C LEU A 322 -14.64 -8.54 6.53
N ALA A 323 -15.63 -8.02 7.24
CA ALA A 323 -16.62 -8.82 7.93
C ALA A 323 -17.49 -9.65 6.95
N SER A 324 -17.88 -9.06 5.83
CA SER A 324 -18.70 -9.77 4.81
C SER A 324 -17.99 -10.98 4.16
N ARG A 325 -16.65 -11.06 4.29
CA ARG A 325 -15.85 -12.20 3.82
C ARG A 325 -15.75 -13.34 4.82
N LEU A 326 -16.22 -13.13 6.05
CA LEU A 326 -16.23 -14.18 7.08
C LEU A 326 -17.33 -15.21 6.76
N PRO A 327 -17.03 -16.53 6.78
CA PRO A 327 -17.96 -17.57 6.28
C PRO A 327 -19.24 -17.73 7.10
N TYR A 328 -19.31 -17.11 8.27
CA TYR A 328 -20.45 -17.13 9.19
C TYR A 328 -21.21 -15.79 9.27
N ILE A 329 -20.88 -14.83 8.40
CA ILE A 329 -21.58 -13.55 8.28
C ILE A 329 -22.38 -13.54 6.98
N ASP A 330 -23.69 -13.51 7.10
CA ASP A 330 -24.60 -13.46 5.95
C ASP A 330 -24.78 -12.03 5.44
N LYS A 331 -24.90 -11.06 6.33
CA LYS A 331 -25.13 -9.64 6.02
C LYS A 331 -24.47 -8.72 7.02
N VAL A 332 -24.07 -7.54 6.55
CA VAL A 332 -23.62 -6.42 7.38
C VAL A 332 -24.62 -5.28 7.21
N LEU A 333 -25.19 -4.82 8.33
CA LEU A 333 -26.10 -3.68 8.36
C LEU A 333 -25.40 -2.46 8.92
N PHE A 334 -25.48 -1.35 8.22
CA PHE A 334 -25.02 -0.05 8.68
C PHE A 334 -26.23 0.82 9.04
N VAL A 335 -26.33 1.22 10.29
CA VAL A 335 -27.46 2.00 10.80
C VAL A 335 -26.98 3.38 11.20
N VAL A 336 -27.65 4.42 10.71
CA VAL A 336 -27.39 5.82 11.04
C VAL A 336 -28.66 6.48 11.59
N ASP A 337 -28.46 7.45 12.48
CA ASP A 337 -29.56 8.13 13.17
C ASP A 337 -30.21 9.28 12.35
N ARG A 338 -29.60 9.70 11.22
CA ARG A 338 -30.04 10.83 10.42
C ARG A 338 -30.05 10.51 8.93
N LYS A 339 -31.11 10.88 8.24
CA LYS A 339 -31.29 10.68 6.79
C LYS A 339 -30.18 11.30 5.95
N ASP A 340 -29.71 12.50 6.33
CA ASP A 340 -28.63 13.18 5.59
C ASP A 340 -27.29 12.44 5.71
N LEU A 341 -27.02 11.83 6.87
CA LEU A 341 -25.84 11.00 7.09
C LEU A 341 -25.91 9.67 6.32
N ASP A 342 -27.12 9.11 6.17
CA ASP A 342 -27.34 7.89 5.38
C ASP A 342 -26.92 8.11 3.92
N TYR A 343 -27.46 9.15 3.29
CA TYR A 343 -27.13 9.50 1.91
C TYR A 343 -25.63 9.80 1.72
N GLN A 344 -25.04 10.58 2.64
CA GLN A 344 -23.60 10.89 2.59
C GLN A 344 -22.75 9.64 2.77
N THR A 345 -23.11 8.76 3.69
CA THR A 345 -22.38 7.51 3.93
C THR A 345 -22.47 6.57 2.73
N MET A 346 -23.65 6.41 2.13
CA MET A 346 -23.83 5.63 0.90
C MET A 346 -22.97 6.16 -0.24
N LYS A 347 -22.94 7.49 -0.43
CA LYS A 347 -22.11 8.15 -1.44
C LYS A 347 -20.62 7.88 -1.20
N GLU A 348 -20.16 7.98 0.05
CA GLU A 348 -18.76 7.68 0.40
C GLU A 348 -18.44 6.19 0.25
N TYR A 349 -19.34 5.28 0.60
CA TYR A 349 -19.14 3.83 0.40
C TYR A 349 -19.03 3.48 -1.08
N ASN A 350 -19.90 4.04 -1.94
CA ASN A 350 -19.83 3.87 -3.38
C ASN A 350 -18.58 4.54 -3.99
N ARG A 351 -18.03 5.57 -3.35
CA ARG A 351 -16.76 6.15 -3.72
C ARG A 351 -15.59 5.21 -3.38
N PHE A 352 -15.66 4.49 -2.27
CA PHE A 352 -14.64 3.50 -1.91
C PHE A 352 -14.71 2.24 -2.78
N GLU A 353 -15.91 1.76 -3.10
CA GLU A 353 -16.16 0.61 -3.95
C GLU A 353 -17.54 0.75 -4.59
N GLU A 354 -17.60 0.75 -5.91
CA GLU A 354 -18.86 0.90 -6.64
C GLU A 354 -19.83 -0.25 -6.32
N GLY A 355 -21.08 0.10 -5.96
CA GLY A 355 -22.08 -0.88 -5.57
C GLY A 355 -21.94 -1.47 -4.15
N ALA A 356 -21.02 -0.95 -3.34
CA ALA A 356 -20.78 -1.44 -1.97
C ALA A 356 -21.98 -1.26 -1.02
N ALA A 357 -22.86 -0.29 -1.28
CA ALA A 357 -24.04 -0.02 -0.45
C ALA A 357 -25.35 -0.15 -1.26
N ASN A 358 -26.20 -1.07 -0.86
CA ASN A 358 -27.56 -1.18 -1.40
C ASN A 358 -28.54 -0.40 -0.52
N GLY A 359 -29.05 0.72 -1.05
CA GLY A 359 -29.97 1.64 -0.34
C GLY A 359 -31.41 1.18 -0.19
N GLN A 360 -31.71 -0.13 -0.11
CA GLN A 360 -33.07 -0.65 -0.05
C GLN A 360 -33.57 -1.03 1.35
N ALA A 361 -32.94 -0.58 2.42
CA ALA A 361 -33.47 -0.80 3.76
C ALA A 361 -33.75 0.51 4.48
N LEU A 362 -34.76 1.27 4.07
CA LEU A 362 -35.44 2.21 4.93
C LEU A 362 -36.29 1.42 5.92
N ILE A 363 -35.71 1.02 7.05
CA ILE A 363 -36.50 0.63 8.21
C ILE A 363 -36.91 1.94 8.89
N HIS A 364 -38.16 2.34 8.68
CA HIS A 364 -38.78 3.35 9.55
C HIS A 364 -39.06 2.67 10.90
N ILE A 365 -38.31 3.03 11.94
CA ILE A 365 -38.65 2.75 13.33
C ILE A 365 -39.56 3.85 13.84
#